data_8606e670294bcd00a3dff688b0403924
#
_entry.id   8606e670294bcd00a3dff688b0403924
#
_cell.length_a   1.000
_cell.length_b   1.000
_cell.length_c   1.000
_cell.angle_alpha   90.00
_cell.angle_beta   90.00
_cell.angle_gamma   90.00
#
_symmetry.space_group_name_H-M   'P 1'
#
loop_
_entity.id
_entity.type
_entity.pdbx_description
1 polymer ?
#
loop_
_entity_poly.entity_id
_entity_poly.type
_entity_poly.pdbx_seq_one_letter_code
_entity_poly.pdbx_strand_id
1 'polypeptide(L)'
;MDAIRNGNFTSSEIFRLMKSGKAKGSWSVDAYTYIEECNRERRLGRSIEVVTDARPLSWGKCVEKRAFDVLGLEYTLCSDVTIQHPTIPFWLGSPDATDPIAVSDLKCPLTLTSFCQMVDPYYEDHKLVHEGLTIEAVRENHKDGDKFFWQIVSNGILTGRKKGKLIVYVPYYEELEEIKSIADGNPDYYWIWSADESKLPYLIKGAHYKNINVIKFDILQRDVDALTTRVLEAGEYLITV
;
A
#
# COMPACT_ATOMS: atom_id res chain seq x y z
N MET A 1 3.43 -14.35 -9.24
CA MET A 1 3.89 -13.91 -7.90
C MET A 1 5.33 -14.36 -7.75
N ASP A 2 6.22 -13.50 -7.29
CA ASP A 2 7.66 -13.81 -7.20
C ASP A 2 7.87 -14.86 -6.09
N ALA A 3 8.46 -16.02 -6.45
CA ALA A 3 8.65 -17.15 -5.54
C ALA A 3 9.48 -16.79 -4.29
N ILE A 4 10.34 -15.77 -4.37
CA ILE A 4 11.14 -15.29 -3.23
C ILE A 4 10.29 -14.72 -2.08
N ARG A 5 9.03 -14.32 -2.35
CA ARG A 5 8.14 -13.74 -1.34
C ARG A 5 7.47 -14.79 -0.46
N ASN A 6 7.40 -16.06 -0.92
CA ASN A 6 6.70 -17.13 -0.21
C ASN A 6 7.36 -17.42 1.14
N GLY A 7 6.56 -17.40 2.20
CA GLY A 7 6.99 -17.68 3.55
C GLY A 7 7.89 -16.62 4.19
N ASN A 8 7.91 -15.41 3.64
CA ASN A 8 8.67 -14.26 4.13
C ASN A 8 7.74 -13.09 4.48
N PHE A 9 8.17 -12.23 5.40
CA PHE A 9 7.42 -11.03 5.73
C PHE A 9 7.54 -10.00 4.59
N THR A 10 6.41 -9.55 4.09
CA THR A 10 6.34 -8.60 2.98
C THR A 10 5.85 -7.23 3.45
N SER A 11 6.35 -6.15 2.85
CA SER A 11 5.95 -4.78 3.21
C SER A 11 4.44 -4.57 3.18
N SER A 12 3.72 -5.22 2.26
CA SER A 12 2.25 -5.10 2.15
C SER A 12 1.48 -5.69 3.32
N GLU A 13 2.05 -6.69 4.03
CA GLU A 13 1.38 -7.38 5.15
C GLU A 13 2.05 -7.11 6.50
N ILE A 14 3.19 -6.39 6.52
CA ILE A 14 4.01 -6.19 7.72
C ILE A 14 3.28 -5.44 8.85
N PHE A 15 2.29 -4.62 8.50
CA PHE A 15 1.43 -3.93 9.47
C PHE A 15 0.76 -4.87 10.46
N ARG A 16 0.54 -6.14 10.09
CA ARG A 16 -0.04 -7.18 10.95
C ARG A 16 0.85 -7.48 12.15
N LEU A 17 2.18 -7.41 11.97
CA LEU A 17 3.15 -7.55 13.06
C LEU A 17 3.09 -6.36 14.04
N MET A 18 2.67 -5.18 13.57
CA MET A 18 2.61 -3.97 14.39
C MET A 18 1.34 -3.87 15.25
N LYS A 19 0.35 -4.73 15.01
CA LYS A 19 -0.88 -4.76 15.81
C LYS A 19 -0.60 -5.28 17.22
N SER A 20 -1.06 -4.53 18.21
CA SER A 20 -0.95 -4.91 19.63
C SER A 20 -2.05 -5.89 20.04
N GLY A 21 -1.72 -6.82 20.93
CA GLY A 21 -2.70 -7.67 21.60
C GLY A 21 -3.41 -6.93 22.74
N LYS A 22 -4.32 -7.65 23.43
CA LYS A 22 -5.09 -7.07 24.54
C LYS A 22 -4.24 -6.73 25.76
N ALA A 23 -3.20 -7.53 26.05
CA ALA A 23 -2.27 -7.24 27.14
C ALA A 23 -1.12 -6.35 26.64
N LYS A 24 -0.65 -5.44 27.49
CA LYS A 24 0.47 -4.54 27.17
C LYS A 24 1.70 -5.37 26.72
N GLY A 25 2.23 -5.07 25.55
CA GLY A 25 3.40 -5.75 24.98
C GLY A 25 3.12 -7.11 24.33
N SER A 26 1.88 -7.63 24.42
CA SER A 26 1.53 -8.86 23.72
C SER A 26 1.29 -8.63 22.22
N TRP A 27 1.47 -9.72 21.45
CA TRP A 27 1.16 -9.75 20.04
C TRP A 27 -0.34 -9.94 19.82
N SER A 28 -0.86 -9.36 18.74
CA SER A 28 -2.24 -9.60 18.35
C SER A 28 -2.41 -11.01 17.77
N VAL A 29 -3.65 -11.50 17.77
CA VAL A 29 -3.99 -12.76 17.08
C VAL A 29 -3.64 -12.67 15.60
N ASP A 30 -3.83 -11.50 14.98
CA ASP A 30 -3.52 -11.27 13.56
C ASP A 30 -2.01 -11.41 13.27
N ALA A 31 -1.15 -10.94 14.19
CA ALA A 31 0.30 -11.11 14.06
C ALA A 31 0.71 -12.59 14.10
N TYR A 32 0.19 -13.36 15.05
CA TYR A 32 0.43 -14.81 15.09
C TYR A 32 -0.11 -15.54 13.86
N THR A 33 -1.29 -15.14 13.38
CA THR A 33 -1.87 -15.70 12.16
C THR A 33 -0.95 -15.45 10.96
N TYR A 34 -0.39 -14.25 10.82
CA TYR A 34 0.53 -13.92 9.74
C TYR A 34 1.82 -14.75 9.79
N ILE A 35 2.42 -14.93 10.97
CA ILE A 35 3.60 -15.79 11.14
C ILE A 35 3.28 -17.24 10.75
N GLU A 36 2.11 -17.76 11.16
CA GLU A 36 1.68 -19.11 10.79
C GLU A 36 1.40 -19.26 9.29
N GLU A 37 0.86 -18.24 8.64
CA GLU A 37 0.71 -18.21 7.17
C GLU A 37 2.06 -18.31 6.48
N CYS A 38 3.07 -17.52 6.90
CA CYS A 38 4.43 -17.63 6.40
C CYS A 38 5.02 -19.03 6.63
N ASN A 39 4.81 -19.63 7.80
CA ASN A 39 5.27 -20.98 8.11
C ASN A 39 4.60 -22.04 7.21
N ARG A 40 3.30 -21.88 6.90
CA ARG A 40 2.59 -22.78 5.98
C ARG A 40 3.15 -22.67 4.56
N GLU A 41 3.41 -21.46 4.08
CA GLU A 41 4.01 -21.25 2.77
C GLU A 41 5.41 -21.87 2.67
N ARG A 42 6.24 -21.78 3.73
CA ARG A 42 7.53 -22.45 3.82
C ARG A 42 7.39 -23.96 3.67
N ARG A 43 6.44 -24.58 4.41
CA ARG A 43 6.17 -26.03 4.30
C ARG A 43 5.64 -26.44 2.94
N LEU A 44 4.86 -25.58 2.30
CA LEU A 44 4.26 -25.85 0.99
C LEU A 44 5.19 -25.54 -0.19
N GLY A 45 6.23 -24.72 0.01
CA GLY A 45 7.08 -24.22 -1.05
C GLY A 45 6.35 -23.28 -2.04
N ARG A 46 5.17 -22.75 -1.66
CA ARG A 46 4.36 -21.84 -2.50
C ARG A 46 3.44 -20.98 -1.64
N SER A 47 2.93 -19.89 -2.24
CA SER A 47 1.91 -19.07 -1.59
C SER A 47 0.63 -19.86 -1.28
N ILE A 48 0.04 -19.56 -0.11
CA ILE A 48 -1.31 -20.01 0.28
C ILE A 48 -2.40 -19.07 -0.22
N GLU A 49 -2.02 -17.87 -0.69
CA GLU A 49 -3.01 -16.92 -1.21
C GLU A 49 -3.66 -17.46 -2.48
N VAL A 50 -4.98 -17.41 -2.49
CA VAL A 50 -5.77 -17.64 -3.69
C VAL A 50 -5.82 -16.33 -4.47
N VAL A 51 -5.37 -16.36 -5.72
CA VAL A 51 -5.52 -15.19 -6.61
C VAL A 51 -7.01 -14.91 -6.78
N THR A 52 -7.44 -13.77 -6.25
CA THR A 52 -8.83 -13.31 -6.40
C THR A 52 -8.90 -12.21 -7.44
N ASP A 53 -9.84 -12.33 -8.38
CA ASP A 53 -10.17 -11.28 -9.36
C ASP A 53 -10.98 -10.16 -8.69
N ALA A 54 -10.44 -9.60 -7.61
CA ALA A 54 -11.12 -8.53 -6.90
C ALA A 54 -11.06 -7.23 -7.71
N ARG A 55 -12.24 -6.65 -8.00
CA ARG A 55 -12.34 -5.39 -8.75
C ARG A 55 -11.46 -4.25 -8.23
N PRO A 56 -11.28 -4.04 -6.91
CA PRO A 56 -10.35 -3.02 -6.42
C PRO A 56 -8.89 -3.25 -6.84
N LEU A 57 -8.45 -4.52 -6.90
CA LEU A 57 -7.10 -4.87 -7.31
C LEU A 57 -6.90 -4.66 -8.81
N SER A 58 -7.82 -5.15 -9.64
CA SER A 58 -7.74 -4.95 -11.10
C SER A 58 -7.89 -3.48 -11.49
N TRP A 59 -8.75 -2.71 -10.79
CA TRP A 59 -8.82 -1.25 -10.95
C TRP A 59 -7.48 -0.60 -10.67
N GLY A 60 -6.89 -0.85 -9.48
CA GLY A 60 -5.61 -0.27 -9.09
C GLY A 60 -4.52 -0.52 -10.14
N LYS A 61 -4.37 -1.77 -10.58
CA LYS A 61 -3.38 -2.14 -11.60
C LYS A 61 -3.65 -1.48 -12.96
N CYS A 62 -4.91 -1.38 -13.37
CA CYS A 62 -5.27 -0.75 -14.65
C CYS A 62 -4.92 0.73 -14.69
N VAL A 63 -5.19 1.47 -13.60
CA VAL A 63 -4.99 2.93 -13.57
C VAL A 63 -3.61 3.36 -13.07
N GLU A 64 -2.81 2.44 -12.52
CA GLU A 64 -1.47 2.71 -11.97
C GLU A 64 -0.56 3.41 -12.99
N LYS A 65 -0.50 2.89 -14.20
CA LYS A 65 0.31 3.48 -15.27
C LYS A 65 -0.08 4.94 -15.53
N ARG A 66 -1.39 5.21 -15.63
CA ARG A 66 -1.90 6.58 -15.84
C ARG A 66 -1.53 7.51 -14.69
N ALA A 67 -1.61 7.03 -13.44
CA ALA A 67 -1.21 7.81 -12.28
C ALA A 67 0.27 8.23 -12.35
N PHE A 68 1.16 7.34 -12.76
CA PHE A 68 2.59 7.65 -12.92
C PHE A 68 2.85 8.59 -14.11
N ASP A 69 2.09 8.48 -15.20
CA ASP A 69 2.19 9.44 -16.31
C ASP A 69 1.81 10.86 -15.86
N VAL A 70 0.81 11.00 -14.99
CA VAL A 70 0.41 12.29 -14.40
C VAL A 70 1.46 12.82 -13.42
N LEU A 71 2.15 11.95 -12.67
CA LEU A 71 3.20 12.34 -11.72
C LEU A 71 4.47 12.85 -12.39
N GLY A 72 4.78 12.39 -13.61
CA GLY A 72 5.94 12.80 -14.36
C GLY A 72 7.21 11.98 -14.12
N LEU A 73 8.32 12.42 -14.74
CA LEU A 73 9.57 11.65 -14.84
C LEU A 73 10.45 11.62 -13.58
N GLU A 74 10.06 12.25 -12.48
CA GLU A 74 10.85 12.28 -11.24
C GLU A 74 10.85 10.96 -10.45
N TYR A 75 10.03 9.99 -10.88
CA TYR A 75 9.85 8.71 -10.21
C TYR A 75 10.50 7.56 -10.98
N THR A 76 11.23 6.72 -10.25
CA THR A 76 11.70 5.43 -10.77
C THR A 76 10.71 4.36 -10.35
N LEU A 77 10.04 3.72 -11.30
CA LEU A 77 9.09 2.64 -11.05
C LEU A 77 9.83 1.40 -10.55
N CYS A 78 9.29 0.74 -9.54
CA CYS A 78 9.90 -0.40 -8.86
C CYS A 78 8.89 -1.54 -8.60
N SER A 79 7.67 -1.46 -9.10
CA SER A 79 6.57 -2.40 -8.80
C SER A 79 6.90 -3.87 -9.13
N ASP A 80 7.78 -4.11 -10.11
CA ASP A 80 8.23 -5.46 -10.51
C ASP A 80 9.50 -5.92 -9.79
N VAL A 81 10.05 -5.11 -8.87
CA VAL A 81 11.30 -5.40 -8.19
C VAL A 81 11.04 -5.74 -6.73
N THR A 82 11.34 -7.00 -6.33
CA THR A 82 11.33 -7.38 -4.91
C THR A 82 12.70 -7.09 -4.30
N ILE A 83 12.71 -6.23 -3.27
CA ILE A 83 13.91 -5.85 -2.51
C ILE A 83 13.93 -6.66 -1.21
N GLN A 84 15.06 -7.32 -0.94
CA GLN A 84 15.30 -8.05 0.31
C GLN A 84 16.11 -7.18 1.27
N HIS A 85 15.79 -7.26 2.57
CA HIS A 85 16.58 -6.58 3.60
C HIS A 85 18.02 -7.15 3.63
N PRO A 86 19.06 -6.31 3.69
CA PRO A 86 20.44 -6.75 3.50
C PRO A 86 20.95 -7.73 4.59
N THR A 87 20.38 -7.70 5.78
CA THR A 87 20.80 -8.54 6.92
C THR A 87 19.68 -9.38 7.51
N ILE A 88 18.42 -9.17 7.11
CA ILE A 88 17.25 -9.91 7.60
C ILE A 88 16.60 -10.60 6.39
N PRO A 89 17.01 -11.83 6.04
CA PRO A 89 16.69 -12.46 4.76
C PRO A 89 15.19 -12.78 4.56
N PHE A 90 14.42 -12.81 5.64
CA PHE A 90 12.98 -13.06 5.62
C PHE A 90 12.13 -11.76 5.59
N TRP A 91 12.72 -10.61 5.27
CA TRP A 91 12.03 -9.33 5.15
C TRP A 91 12.20 -8.76 3.75
N LEU A 92 11.08 -8.59 3.05
CA LEU A 92 11.02 -8.24 1.63
C LEU A 92 9.97 -7.15 1.38
N GLY A 93 10.14 -6.43 0.30
CA GLY A 93 9.16 -5.45 -0.15
C GLY A 93 9.32 -5.09 -1.61
N SER A 94 8.24 -4.58 -2.20
CA SER A 94 8.23 -4.01 -3.54
C SER A 94 7.55 -2.65 -3.44
N PRO A 95 8.31 -1.56 -3.38
CA PRO A 95 7.74 -0.22 -3.49
C PRO A 95 7.19 0.01 -4.89
N ASP A 96 6.16 0.82 -5.05
CA ASP A 96 5.65 1.13 -6.38
C ASP A 96 6.62 2.06 -7.12
N ALA A 97 7.21 3.02 -6.42
CA ALA A 97 8.23 3.90 -6.99
C ALA A 97 9.21 4.44 -5.94
N THR A 98 10.36 4.92 -6.43
CA THR A 98 11.34 5.65 -5.62
C THR A 98 11.80 6.92 -6.32
N ASP A 99 12.28 7.88 -5.52
CA ASP A 99 13.10 8.99 -5.96
C ASP A 99 14.40 9.06 -5.12
N PRO A 100 15.29 10.03 -5.32
CA PRO A 100 16.56 10.08 -4.57
C PRO A 100 16.41 10.13 -3.05
N ILE A 101 15.31 10.65 -2.51
CA ILE A 101 15.11 10.89 -1.08
C ILE A 101 13.94 10.14 -0.45
N ALA A 102 12.99 9.68 -1.26
CA ALA A 102 11.74 9.09 -0.78
C ALA A 102 11.41 7.76 -1.47
N VAL A 103 10.63 6.96 -0.77
CA VAL A 103 9.92 5.80 -1.31
C VAL A 103 8.44 6.15 -1.44
N SER A 104 7.79 5.67 -2.47
CA SER A 104 6.40 5.98 -2.79
C SER A 104 5.56 4.72 -2.87
N ASP A 105 4.33 4.83 -2.39
CA ASP A 105 3.28 3.83 -2.49
C ASP A 105 2.04 4.49 -3.08
N LEU A 106 1.51 3.93 -4.18
CA LEU A 106 0.39 4.46 -4.93
C LEU A 106 -0.90 3.74 -4.55
N LYS A 107 -1.93 4.50 -4.28
CA LYS A 107 -3.27 3.99 -4.03
C LYS A 107 -4.27 4.58 -5.01
N CYS A 108 -4.96 3.70 -5.73
CA CYS A 108 -6.02 4.04 -6.68
C CYS A 108 -7.34 3.46 -6.15
N PRO A 109 -8.04 4.14 -5.23
CA PRO A 109 -9.24 3.60 -4.62
C PRO A 109 -10.37 3.44 -5.63
N LEU A 110 -11.08 2.30 -5.56
CA LEU A 110 -12.27 2.04 -6.38
C LEU A 110 -13.52 2.80 -5.90
N THR A 111 -13.50 3.37 -4.70
CA THR A 111 -14.64 4.15 -4.17
C THR A 111 -14.22 5.56 -3.80
N LEU A 112 -15.09 6.53 -4.09
CA LEU A 112 -14.85 7.92 -3.71
C LEU A 112 -14.84 8.12 -2.19
N THR A 113 -15.59 7.33 -1.43
CA THR A 113 -15.51 7.34 0.04
C THR A 113 -14.11 7.01 0.53
N SER A 114 -13.48 5.94 0.00
CA SER A 114 -12.11 5.59 0.35
C SER A 114 -11.12 6.69 -0.07
N PHE A 115 -11.32 7.32 -1.22
CA PHE A 115 -10.53 8.47 -1.65
C PHE A 115 -10.63 9.63 -0.65
N CYS A 116 -11.85 10.06 -0.30
CA CYS A 116 -12.06 11.17 0.65
C CYS A 116 -11.43 10.85 2.01
N GLN A 117 -11.55 9.62 2.51
CA GLN A 117 -10.91 9.20 3.76
C GLN A 117 -9.38 9.32 3.76
N MET A 118 -8.74 9.32 2.59
CA MET A 118 -7.29 9.50 2.48
C MET A 118 -6.86 10.96 2.34
N VAL A 119 -7.74 11.85 1.87
CA VAL A 119 -7.34 13.23 1.54
C VAL A 119 -7.96 14.28 2.44
N ASP A 120 -9.04 13.95 3.14
CA ASP A 120 -9.77 14.87 4.01
C ASP A 120 -9.12 15.02 5.40
N PRO A 121 -9.38 16.14 6.09
CA PRO A 121 -9.01 16.31 7.49
C PRO A 121 -9.70 15.29 8.41
N TYR A 122 -9.03 14.92 9.50
CA TYR A 122 -9.62 14.11 10.56
C TYR A 122 -10.18 14.98 11.68
N TYR A 123 -11.41 14.67 12.07
CA TYR A 123 -12.11 15.32 13.17
C TYR A 123 -12.52 14.30 14.24
N GLU A 124 -12.37 14.68 15.52
CA GLU A 124 -12.89 13.94 16.66
C GLU A 124 -13.77 14.90 17.48
N ASP A 125 -14.99 14.49 17.81
CA ASP A 125 -15.98 15.32 18.51
C ASP A 125 -16.13 16.73 17.87
N HIS A 126 -16.17 16.80 16.54
CA HIS A 126 -16.27 18.04 15.74
C HIS A 126 -15.05 18.98 15.86
N LYS A 127 -13.96 18.53 16.45
CA LYS A 127 -12.70 19.30 16.54
C LYS A 127 -11.71 18.75 15.53
N LEU A 128 -11.04 19.64 14.80
CA LEU A 128 -9.95 19.27 13.92
C LEU A 128 -8.79 18.68 14.75
N VAL A 129 -8.40 17.46 14.42
CA VAL A 129 -7.26 16.76 15.04
C VAL A 129 -6.08 16.73 14.09
N HIS A 130 -6.31 16.33 12.84
CA HIS A 130 -5.28 16.31 11.81
C HIS A 130 -5.77 17.02 10.55
N GLU A 131 -4.90 17.85 9.98
CA GLU A 131 -5.11 18.46 8.66
C GLU A 131 -5.26 17.39 7.58
N GLY A 132 -5.97 17.69 6.49
CA GLY A 132 -6.01 16.84 5.30
C GLY A 132 -4.63 16.72 4.64
N LEU A 133 -4.45 15.66 3.86
CA LEU A 133 -3.19 15.34 3.16
C LEU A 133 -2.00 15.12 4.11
N THR A 134 -2.27 14.62 5.32
CA THR A 134 -1.25 14.16 6.28
C THR A 134 -1.38 12.66 6.50
N ILE A 135 -0.28 12.00 6.81
CA ILE A 135 -0.30 10.55 7.04
C ILE A 135 -1.08 10.20 8.31
N GLU A 136 -1.07 11.09 9.30
CA GLU A 136 -1.84 10.96 10.53
C GLU A 136 -3.35 10.97 10.25
N ALA A 137 -3.82 11.90 9.42
CA ALA A 137 -5.23 11.94 9.02
C ALA A 137 -5.64 10.65 8.28
N VAL A 138 -4.78 10.12 7.39
CA VAL A 138 -5.05 8.85 6.70
C VAL A 138 -5.16 7.70 7.68
N ARG A 139 -4.26 7.63 8.66
CA ARG A 139 -4.24 6.56 9.68
C ARG A 139 -5.51 6.55 10.53
N GLU A 140 -6.07 7.72 10.81
CA GLU A 140 -7.30 7.85 11.61
C GLU A 140 -8.59 7.72 10.78
N ASN A 141 -8.61 8.27 9.55
CA ASN A 141 -9.80 8.27 8.71
C ASN A 141 -10.02 6.94 7.95
N HIS A 142 -8.93 6.30 7.51
CA HIS A 142 -9.02 5.15 6.60
C HIS A 142 -8.73 3.84 7.32
N LYS A 143 -9.60 2.83 7.13
CA LYS A 143 -9.46 1.50 7.77
C LYS A 143 -8.11 0.81 7.51
N ASP A 144 -7.48 1.08 6.36
CA ASP A 144 -6.18 0.55 5.98
C ASP A 144 -5.05 1.59 6.15
N GLY A 145 -5.28 2.70 6.86
CA GLY A 145 -4.31 3.77 7.02
C GLY A 145 -3.03 3.31 7.69
N ASP A 146 -3.11 2.53 8.75
CA ASP A 146 -1.94 1.90 9.39
C ASP A 146 -1.23 0.92 8.45
N LYS A 147 -1.95 0.18 7.61
CA LYS A 147 -1.37 -0.69 6.59
C LYS A 147 -0.51 0.11 5.61
N PHE A 148 -1.03 1.22 5.08
CA PHE A 148 -0.29 2.08 4.15
C PHE A 148 0.94 2.69 4.81
N PHE A 149 0.80 3.20 6.04
CA PHE A 149 1.91 3.75 6.80
C PHE A 149 3.05 2.75 6.98
N TRP A 150 2.77 1.56 7.53
CA TRP A 150 3.79 0.56 7.80
C TRP A 150 4.38 -0.06 6.53
N GLN A 151 3.60 -0.16 5.45
CA GLN A 151 4.10 -0.57 4.13
C GLN A 151 5.17 0.40 3.64
N ILE A 152 4.93 1.72 3.73
CA ILE A 152 5.87 2.75 3.30
C ILE A 152 7.09 2.79 4.23
N VAL A 153 6.92 2.70 5.55
CA VAL A 153 8.04 2.62 6.51
C VAL A 153 8.93 1.42 6.18
N SER A 154 8.34 0.24 5.97
CA SER A 154 9.06 -0.97 5.57
C SER A 154 9.84 -0.79 4.27
N ASN A 155 9.20 -0.29 3.23
CA ASN A 155 9.84 -0.01 1.96
C ASN A 155 10.95 1.06 2.09
N GLY A 156 10.79 2.03 2.98
CA GLY A 156 11.83 3.01 3.31
C GLY A 156 13.08 2.37 3.92
N ILE A 157 12.89 1.44 4.86
CA ILE A 157 13.99 0.67 5.47
C ILE A 157 14.72 -0.15 4.39
N LEU A 158 13.97 -0.90 3.57
CA LEU A 158 14.53 -1.75 2.52
C LEU A 158 15.31 -0.97 1.46
N THR A 159 14.89 0.26 1.16
CA THR A 159 15.52 1.12 0.14
C THR A 159 16.53 2.13 0.71
N GLY A 160 16.67 2.21 2.04
CA GLY A 160 17.49 3.21 2.73
C GLY A 160 16.93 4.64 2.62
N ARG A 161 15.66 4.82 2.28
CA ARG A 161 15.01 6.13 2.17
C ARG A 161 14.45 6.58 3.52
N LYS A 162 14.60 7.87 3.82
CA LYS A 162 14.14 8.47 5.09
C LYS A 162 12.82 9.23 4.97
N LYS A 163 12.25 9.29 3.78
CA LYS A 163 10.97 9.94 3.51
C LYS A 163 10.02 8.97 2.83
N GLY A 164 8.75 9.04 3.21
CA GLY A 164 7.64 8.33 2.60
C GLY A 164 6.73 9.26 1.81
N LYS A 165 6.16 8.74 0.75
CA LYS A 165 5.08 9.38 -0.01
C LYS A 165 3.94 8.38 -0.18
N LEU A 166 2.77 8.73 0.32
CA LEU A 166 1.52 8.07 -0.08
C LEU A 166 0.92 8.89 -1.22
N ILE A 167 0.78 8.27 -2.37
CA ILE A 167 0.21 8.91 -3.56
C ILE A 167 -1.20 8.36 -3.73
N VAL A 168 -2.18 9.26 -3.81
CA VAL A 168 -3.60 8.89 -3.98
C VAL A 168 -4.07 9.45 -5.30
N TYR A 169 -4.55 8.56 -6.19
CA TYR A 169 -5.03 8.93 -7.51
C TYR A 169 -6.47 8.43 -7.75
N VAL A 170 -7.31 9.34 -8.22
CA VAL A 170 -8.61 9.05 -8.84
C VAL A 170 -8.70 9.90 -10.10
N PRO A 171 -8.99 9.32 -11.28
CA PRO A 171 -8.99 10.06 -12.53
C PRO A 171 -10.04 11.18 -12.53
N TYR A 172 -9.81 12.21 -13.32
CA TYR A 172 -10.90 13.09 -13.76
C TYR A 172 -11.79 12.37 -14.77
N TYR A 173 -13.03 12.83 -14.91
CA TYR A 173 -13.98 12.27 -15.87
C TYR A 173 -13.40 12.15 -17.28
N GLU A 174 -12.68 13.18 -17.72
CA GLU A 174 -12.06 13.26 -19.04
C GLU A 174 -10.94 12.23 -19.28
N GLU A 175 -10.43 11.61 -18.21
CA GLU A 175 -9.38 10.58 -18.28
C GLU A 175 -9.97 9.16 -18.40
N LEU A 176 -11.29 8.98 -18.24
CA LEU A 176 -11.93 7.67 -18.25
C LEU A 176 -11.83 6.98 -19.62
N GLU A 177 -11.93 7.72 -20.72
CA GLU A 177 -11.80 7.16 -22.06
C GLU A 177 -10.42 6.51 -22.26
N GLU A 178 -9.34 7.19 -21.83
CA GLU A 178 -8.00 6.65 -21.88
C GLU A 178 -7.84 5.41 -20.99
N ILE A 179 -8.40 5.42 -19.77
CA ILE A 179 -8.38 4.26 -18.86
C ILE A 179 -9.12 3.07 -19.48
N LYS A 180 -10.27 3.29 -20.10
CA LYS A 180 -11.01 2.25 -20.83
C LYS A 180 -10.21 1.72 -22.01
N SER A 181 -9.46 2.58 -22.71
CA SER A 181 -8.55 2.15 -23.78
C SER A 181 -7.41 1.26 -23.25
N ILE A 182 -6.86 1.57 -22.05
CA ILE A 182 -5.86 0.70 -21.39
C ILE A 182 -6.48 -0.68 -21.04
N ALA A 183 -7.75 -0.68 -20.65
CA ALA A 183 -8.48 -1.89 -20.28
C ALA A 183 -8.90 -2.75 -21.47
N ASP A 184 -8.96 -2.19 -22.69
CA ASP A 184 -9.39 -2.87 -23.89
C ASP A 184 -8.44 -4.04 -24.25
N GLY A 185 -9.03 -5.17 -24.60
CA GLY A 185 -8.29 -6.39 -24.95
C GLY A 185 -7.62 -7.11 -23.79
N ASN A 186 -7.70 -6.61 -22.57
CA ASN A 186 -7.17 -7.30 -21.38
C ASN A 186 -8.29 -8.00 -20.60
N PRO A 187 -8.29 -9.35 -20.51
CA PRO A 187 -9.32 -10.10 -19.80
C PRO A 187 -9.51 -9.70 -18.33
N ASP A 188 -8.40 -9.35 -17.63
CA ASP A 188 -8.43 -8.98 -16.21
C ASP A 188 -9.11 -7.62 -15.98
N TYR A 189 -9.21 -6.78 -17.02
CA TYR A 189 -9.78 -5.44 -16.99
C TYR A 189 -11.09 -5.32 -17.78
N TYR A 190 -11.62 -6.43 -18.33
CA TYR A 190 -12.83 -6.41 -19.16
C TYR A 190 -14.01 -5.67 -18.49
N TRP A 191 -14.17 -5.83 -17.19
CA TRP A 191 -15.24 -5.16 -16.43
C TRP A 191 -15.08 -3.62 -16.41
N ILE A 192 -13.84 -3.09 -16.49
CA ILE A 192 -13.55 -1.65 -16.56
C ILE A 192 -13.92 -1.15 -17.96
N TRP A 193 -13.48 -1.87 -18.99
CA TRP A 193 -13.78 -1.53 -20.36
C TRP A 193 -15.29 -1.51 -20.64
N SER A 194 -16.02 -2.51 -20.17
CA SER A 194 -17.45 -2.68 -20.40
C SER A 194 -18.36 -1.88 -19.44
N ALA A 195 -17.77 -1.30 -18.38
CA ALA A 195 -18.55 -0.55 -17.39
C ALA A 195 -19.16 0.72 -18.00
N ASP A 196 -20.36 1.07 -17.53
CA ASP A 196 -20.86 2.44 -17.66
C ASP A 196 -19.98 3.39 -16.86
N GLU A 197 -19.62 4.53 -17.44
CA GLU A 197 -18.69 5.49 -16.80
C GLU A 197 -19.21 5.97 -15.44
N SER A 198 -20.50 6.10 -15.27
CA SER A 198 -21.12 6.47 -13.99
C SER A 198 -20.86 5.48 -12.85
N LYS A 199 -20.38 4.26 -13.16
CA LYS A 199 -20.03 3.21 -12.20
C LYS A 199 -18.53 3.15 -11.88
N LEU A 200 -17.70 3.92 -12.59
CA LEU A 200 -16.29 4.05 -12.33
C LEU A 200 -16.04 5.26 -11.41
N PRO A 201 -15.02 5.22 -10.54
CA PRO A 201 -14.66 6.38 -9.73
C PRO A 201 -14.00 7.44 -10.61
N TYR A 202 -14.53 8.66 -10.55
CA TYR A 202 -13.92 9.83 -11.18
C TYR A 202 -14.21 11.10 -10.39
N LEU A 203 -13.41 12.12 -10.62
CA LEU A 203 -13.57 13.47 -10.08
C LEU A 203 -13.97 14.43 -11.19
N ILE A 204 -14.63 15.53 -10.80
CA ILE A 204 -14.96 16.61 -11.72
C ILE A 204 -13.82 17.64 -11.70
N LYS A 205 -13.20 17.89 -12.85
CA LYS A 205 -12.13 18.86 -12.99
C LYS A 205 -12.63 20.27 -12.63
N GLY A 206 -11.85 20.95 -11.77
CA GLY A 206 -12.24 22.29 -11.28
C GLY A 206 -13.13 22.26 -10.03
N ALA A 207 -13.55 21.09 -9.54
CA ALA A 207 -14.15 20.93 -8.21
C ALA A 207 -13.09 20.99 -7.11
N HIS A 208 -13.48 20.69 -5.86
CA HIS A 208 -12.60 20.80 -4.69
C HIS A 208 -11.38 19.88 -4.75
N TYR A 209 -11.58 18.63 -5.16
CA TYR A 209 -10.52 17.61 -5.13
C TYR A 209 -9.65 17.61 -6.40
N LYS A 210 -8.37 17.31 -6.21
CA LYS A 210 -7.42 17.06 -7.30
C LYS A 210 -7.37 15.56 -7.59
N ASN A 211 -7.15 15.21 -8.87
CA ASN A 211 -7.04 13.81 -9.31
C ASN A 211 -5.82 13.10 -8.69
N ILE A 212 -4.74 13.85 -8.39
CA ILE A 212 -3.55 13.31 -7.75
C ILE A 212 -3.20 14.10 -6.50
N ASN A 213 -2.94 13.40 -5.41
CA ASN A 213 -2.60 13.94 -4.11
C ASN A 213 -1.36 13.22 -3.58
N VAL A 214 -0.35 13.97 -3.10
CA VAL A 214 0.90 13.41 -2.59
C VAL A 214 1.06 13.79 -1.14
N ILE A 215 0.92 12.82 -0.26
CA ILE A 215 1.07 12.94 1.19
C ILE A 215 2.50 12.57 1.54
N LYS A 216 3.30 13.56 1.97
CA LYS A 216 4.72 13.41 2.28
C LYS A 216 4.90 13.37 3.79
N PHE A 217 5.77 12.46 4.27
CA PHE A 217 6.12 12.39 5.68
C PHE A 217 7.56 11.90 5.89
N ASP A 218 8.11 12.19 7.05
CA ASP A 218 9.43 11.68 7.45
C ASP A 218 9.26 10.30 8.11
N ILE A 219 10.08 9.34 7.70
CA ILE A 219 10.19 8.03 8.36
C ILE A 219 11.08 8.22 9.58
N LEU A 220 10.47 8.23 10.77
CA LEU A 220 11.16 8.53 12.00
C LEU A 220 11.95 7.32 12.52
N GLN A 221 13.08 7.57 13.14
CA GLN A 221 13.93 6.50 13.67
C GLN A 221 13.17 5.59 14.66
N ARG A 222 12.28 6.16 15.49
CA ARG A 222 11.42 5.36 16.39
C ARG A 222 10.54 4.34 15.67
N ASP A 223 10.05 4.68 14.46
CA ASP A 223 9.20 3.78 13.66
C ASP A 223 10.05 2.70 12.99
N VAL A 224 11.26 3.06 12.53
CA VAL A 224 12.27 2.12 12.04
C VAL A 224 12.63 1.10 13.12
N ASP A 225 12.96 1.56 14.32
CA ASP A 225 13.35 0.71 15.44
C ASP A 225 12.20 -0.22 15.89
N ALA A 226 10.99 0.35 15.99
CA ALA A 226 9.80 -0.41 16.37
C ALA A 226 9.49 -1.54 15.35
N LEU A 227 9.51 -1.22 14.07
CA LEU A 227 9.24 -2.21 13.02
C LEU A 227 10.35 -3.27 12.94
N THR A 228 11.62 -2.84 12.99
CA THR A 228 12.76 -3.77 12.95
C THR A 228 12.75 -4.75 14.12
N THR A 229 12.48 -4.25 15.33
CA THR A 229 12.34 -5.10 16.53
C THR A 229 11.23 -6.14 16.32
N ARG A 230 10.06 -5.71 15.85
CA ARG A 230 8.94 -6.63 15.61
C ARG A 230 9.22 -7.68 14.54
N VAL A 231 9.91 -7.31 13.47
CA VAL A 231 10.30 -8.25 12.41
C VAL A 231 11.30 -9.28 12.93
N LEU A 232 12.30 -8.85 13.72
CA LEU A 232 13.29 -9.75 14.31
C LEU A 232 12.63 -10.73 15.30
N GLU A 233 11.81 -10.23 16.23
CA GLU A 233 11.06 -11.07 17.17
C GLU A 233 10.15 -12.07 16.43
N ALA A 234 9.44 -11.63 15.37
CA ALA A 234 8.60 -12.51 14.56
C ALA A 234 9.41 -13.58 13.83
N GLY A 235 10.62 -13.22 13.39
CA GLY A 235 11.55 -14.11 12.71
C GLY A 235 11.98 -15.31 13.55
N GLU A 236 11.99 -15.19 14.89
CA GLU A 236 12.30 -16.29 15.81
C GLU A 236 11.26 -17.43 15.76
N TYR A 237 10.04 -17.11 15.30
CA TYR A 237 8.96 -18.09 15.14
C TYR A 237 8.88 -18.70 13.73
N LEU A 238 9.71 -18.22 12.79
CA LEU A 238 9.75 -18.79 11.44
C LEU A 238 10.51 -20.11 11.43
N ILE A 239 9.88 -21.13 10.87
CA ILE A 239 10.53 -22.44 10.73
C ILE A 239 11.63 -22.41 9.68
N THR A 240 12.71 -23.16 9.90
CA THR A 240 13.70 -23.50 8.88
C THR A 240 13.24 -24.77 8.16
N VAL A 241 13.16 -24.71 6.83
CA VAL A 241 12.78 -25.86 5.98
C VAL A 241 13.97 -26.27 5.13
#